data_4eb3f7794bb0834b0683e5b21bfa5c7d
#
_entry.id   4eb3f7794bb0834b0683e5b21bfa5c7d
#
_cell.length_a   1.000
_cell.length_b   1.000
_cell.length_c   1.000
_cell.angle_alpha   90.00
_cell.angle_beta   90.00
_cell.angle_gamma   90.00
#
_symmetry.space_group_name_H-M   'P 1'
#
loop_
_entity.id
_entity.type
_entity.pdbx_description
1 polymer ?
#
loop_
_entity_poly.entity_id
_entity_poly.type
_entity_poly.pdbx_seq_one_letter_code
_entity_poly.pdbx_strand_id
1 'polypeptide(L)'
;MLRERRFIRLWCGTTASGLATWALPFILGLAVLDRTLTAAGLGVVLATRTAGFLVAVPISGVLADRYSRRAVVLWAGLAGALASPVIALGLGRSVLLMSLAAAVVGAGQGACRPAFQALTAEVVDADRRQPANAAITLAVRVTTLAAPTATALLAVVLNTWTLLVGTGLLWLLAALLPPQGLRAPAPTADRAPPLKEFGEGVREARRHPWFLAGLAALAAVIFTGYSATGVALPLISRDRYGTEAVLAGALTAYTVGALIGAVLMARWKPRAQGWAALVGLALYGFAPLSLLLPVHPAVVFAAYALAGLGIELFNVPWFTATQREVEPRLLARVSSLDFLISYGLAPVGLAFLAPAIDAFGWQPVLAACALVCFLAPAAAALVPSSRGFSRQERK
;
A
#
# COMPACT_ATOMS: atom_id res chain seq x y z
N MET A 1 21.47 -0.91 12.09
CA MET A 1 20.15 -1.41 11.72
C MET A 1 20.23 -2.58 10.74
N LEU A 2 20.79 -2.44 9.52
CA LEU A 2 20.93 -3.55 8.54
C LEU A 2 21.90 -4.68 9.00
N ARG A 3 22.51 -4.58 10.15
CA ARG A 3 23.31 -5.66 10.80
C ARG A 3 22.54 -6.36 11.93
N GLU A 4 21.38 -5.87 12.30
CA GLU A 4 20.55 -6.46 13.36
C GLU A 4 19.71 -7.60 12.79
N ARG A 5 19.99 -8.83 13.19
CA ARG A 5 19.31 -10.05 12.70
C ARG A 5 17.79 -9.97 12.83
N ARG A 6 17.27 -9.35 13.88
CA ARG A 6 15.81 -9.20 14.08
C ARG A 6 15.18 -8.29 13.00
N PHE A 7 15.82 -7.15 12.69
CA PHE A 7 15.33 -6.25 11.63
C PHE A 7 15.45 -6.91 10.25
N ILE A 8 16.57 -7.56 9.94
CA ILE A 8 16.74 -8.26 8.64
C ILE A 8 15.65 -9.30 8.44
N ARG A 9 15.35 -10.12 9.44
CA ARG A 9 14.27 -11.12 9.37
C ARG A 9 12.90 -10.48 9.12
N LEU A 10 12.58 -9.37 9.79
CA LEU A 10 11.35 -8.62 9.57
C LEU A 10 11.32 -8.06 8.15
N TRP A 11 12.40 -7.44 7.71
CA TRP A 11 12.54 -6.83 6.39
C TRP A 11 12.42 -7.85 5.26
N CYS A 12 13.08 -9.01 5.39
CA CYS A 12 12.95 -10.13 4.43
C CYS A 12 11.51 -10.67 4.39
N GLY A 13 10.86 -10.84 5.54
CA GLY A 13 9.47 -11.29 5.59
C GLY A 13 8.50 -10.30 4.92
N THR A 14 8.68 -9.01 5.16
CA THR A 14 7.89 -7.95 4.51
C THR A 14 8.15 -7.92 2.99
N THR A 15 9.41 -8.08 2.57
CA THR A 15 9.80 -8.13 1.16
C THR A 15 9.19 -9.35 0.46
N ALA A 16 9.24 -10.52 1.09
CA ALA A 16 8.62 -11.75 0.56
C ALA A 16 7.11 -11.58 0.38
N SER A 17 6.41 -11.01 1.37
CA SER A 17 4.99 -10.65 1.26
C SER A 17 4.73 -9.67 0.11
N GLY A 18 5.62 -8.68 -0.08
CA GLY A 18 5.53 -7.73 -1.19
C GLY A 18 5.68 -8.42 -2.55
N LEU A 19 6.68 -9.29 -2.72
CA LEU A 19 6.89 -10.07 -3.95
C LEU A 19 5.67 -10.92 -4.27
N ALA A 20 5.15 -11.69 -3.31
CA ALA A 20 3.96 -12.51 -3.50
C ALA A 20 2.74 -11.68 -3.91
N THR A 21 2.58 -10.49 -3.28
CA THR A 21 1.47 -9.58 -3.55
C THR A 21 1.46 -9.07 -4.98
N TRP A 22 2.63 -8.68 -5.53
CA TRP A 22 2.75 -8.07 -6.85
C TRP A 22 2.97 -9.10 -7.97
N ALA A 23 3.49 -10.28 -7.66
CA ALA A 23 3.62 -11.37 -8.63
C ALA A 23 2.25 -11.94 -9.04
N LEU A 24 1.34 -12.15 -8.08
CA LEU A 24 0.07 -12.86 -8.32
C LEU A 24 -0.78 -12.26 -9.46
N PRO A 25 -1.07 -10.93 -9.51
CA PRO A 25 -1.84 -10.35 -10.61
C PRO A 25 -1.17 -10.54 -11.96
N PHE A 26 0.16 -10.46 -12.01
CA PHE A 26 0.92 -10.65 -13.24
C PHE A 26 0.87 -12.11 -13.72
N ILE A 27 1.03 -13.08 -12.82
CA ILE A 27 0.91 -14.51 -13.13
C ILE A 27 -0.48 -14.83 -13.67
N LEU A 28 -1.53 -14.28 -13.05
CA LEU A 28 -2.90 -14.45 -13.53
C LEU A 28 -3.13 -13.80 -14.90
N GLY A 29 -2.43 -12.69 -15.18
CA GLY A 29 -2.40 -12.09 -16.53
C GLY A 29 -1.77 -13.02 -17.57
N LEU A 30 -0.66 -13.70 -17.22
CA LEU A 30 -0.06 -14.73 -18.09
C LEU A 30 -1.03 -15.89 -18.34
N ALA A 31 -1.80 -16.31 -17.32
CA ALA A 31 -2.83 -17.34 -17.47
C ALA A 31 -3.91 -16.97 -18.51
N VAL A 32 -4.19 -15.67 -18.68
CA VAL A 32 -5.11 -15.19 -19.73
C VAL A 32 -4.44 -15.32 -21.11
N LEU A 33 -3.15 -14.98 -21.22
CA LEU A 33 -2.40 -15.15 -22.47
C LEU A 33 -2.29 -16.63 -22.85
N ASP A 34 -2.09 -17.52 -21.89
CA ASP A 34 -2.05 -18.98 -22.06
C ASP A 34 -3.45 -19.59 -22.30
N ARG A 35 -4.51 -18.77 -22.33
CA ARG A 35 -5.92 -19.18 -22.48
C ARG A 35 -6.41 -20.19 -21.42
N THR A 36 -5.74 -20.29 -20.29
CA THR A 36 -6.14 -21.10 -19.14
C THR A 36 -7.08 -20.36 -18.20
N LEU A 37 -7.19 -19.02 -18.35
CA LEU A 37 -8.12 -18.14 -17.66
C LEU A 37 -8.73 -17.15 -18.64
N THR A 38 -10.00 -16.81 -18.49
CA THR A 38 -10.65 -15.74 -19.28
C THR A 38 -10.38 -14.38 -18.65
N ALA A 39 -10.45 -13.30 -19.45
CA ALA A 39 -10.32 -11.93 -18.92
C ALA A 39 -11.40 -11.61 -17.86
N ALA A 40 -12.62 -12.09 -18.05
CA ALA A 40 -13.70 -11.98 -17.05
C ALA A 40 -13.34 -12.75 -15.77
N GLY A 41 -12.81 -13.98 -15.89
CA GLY A 41 -12.33 -14.78 -14.78
C GLY A 41 -11.20 -14.08 -13.99
N LEU A 42 -10.24 -13.49 -14.70
CA LEU A 42 -9.19 -12.65 -14.08
C LEU A 42 -9.81 -11.52 -13.25
N GLY A 43 -10.77 -10.79 -13.83
CA GLY A 43 -11.47 -9.71 -13.13
C GLY A 43 -12.14 -10.19 -11.84
N VAL A 44 -12.86 -11.31 -11.89
CA VAL A 44 -13.54 -11.89 -10.72
C VAL A 44 -12.52 -12.31 -9.64
N VAL A 45 -11.45 -13.01 -10.00
CA VAL A 45 -10.42 -13.46 -9.05
C VAL A 45 -9.71 -12.28 -8.40
N LEU A 46 -9.39 -11.21 -9.12
CA LEU A 46 -8.77 -10.01 -8.54
C LEU A 46 -9.74 -9.21 -7.68
N ALA A 47 -11.03 -9.15 -8.06
CA ALA A 47 -12.07 -8.49 -7.28
C ALA A 47 -12.28 -9.22 -5.93
N THR A 48 -12.40 -10.55 -5.93
CA THR A 48 -12.55 -11.34 -4.69
C THR A 48 -11.31 -11.26 -3.80
N ARG A 49 -10.09 -11.21 -4.37
CA ARG A 49 -8.87 -10.93 -3.61
C ARG A 49 -8.94 -9.57 -2.92
N THR A 50 -9.38 -8.53 -3.63
CA THR A 50 -9.53 -7.19 -3.07
C THR A 50 -10.59 -7.15 -1.97
N ALA A 51 -11.71 -7.83 -2.17
CA ALA A 51 -12.76 -7.95 -1.15
C ALA A 51 -12.23 -8.66 0.12
N GLY A 52 -11.50 -9.77 -0.03
CA GLY A 52 -10.84 -10.46 1.09
C GLY A 52 -9.88 -9.54 1.85
N PHE A 53 -9.08 -8.75 1.15
CA PHE A 53 -8.20 -7.74 1.75
C PHE A 53 -8.99 -6.73 2.59
N LEU A 54 -10.02 -6.10 2.02
CA LEU A 54 -10.80 -5.04 2.68
C LEU A 54 -11.53 -5.55 3.92
N VAL A 55 -12.06 -6.76 3.87
CA VAL A 55 -12.72 -7.40 5.03
C VAL A 55 -11.72 -7.74 6.14
N ALA A 56 -10.54 -8.22 5.78
CA ALA A 56 -9.55 -8.66 6.76
C ALA A 56 -8.82 -7.51 7.47
N VAL A 57 -8.60 -6.37 6.82
CA VAL A 57 -7.84 -5.24 7.38
C VAL A 57 -8.37 -4.79 8.75
N PRO A 58 -9.65 -4.43 8.94
CA PRO A 58 -10.15 -3.98 10.24
C PRO A 58 -10.13 -5.09 11.31
N ILE A 59 -10.40 -6.34 10.92
CA ILE A 59 -10.38 -7.50 11.82
C ILE A 59 -8.96 -7.78 12.29
N SER A 60 -7.98 -7.71 11.41
CA SER A 60 -6.59 -8.02 11.70
C SER A 60 -5.94 -7.02 12.66
N GLY A 61 -6.32 -5.74 12.59
CA GLY A 61 -5.87 -4.75 13.56
C GLY A 61 -6.26 -5.13 14.98
N VAL A 62 -7.50 -5.58 15.15
CA VAL A 62 -7.99 -6.10 16.45
C VAL A 62 -7.27 -7.37 16.87
N LEU A 63 -7.10 -8.33 15.94
CA LEU A 63 -6.44 -9.60 16.24
C LEU A 63 -4.95 -9.40 16.62
N ALA A 64 -4.26 -8.47 15.94
CA ALA A 64 -2.85 -8.17 16.20
C ALA A 64 -2.64 -7.56 17.60
N ASP A 65 -3.60 -6.79 18.09
CA ASP A 65 -3.56 -6.21 19.43
C ASP A 65 -4.05 -7.19 20.51
N ARG A 66 -4.95 -8.12 20.15
CA ARG A 66 -5.49 -9.14 21.08
C ARG A 66 -4.53 -10.28 21.39
N TYR A 67 -3.84 -10.78 20.37
CA TYR A 67 -3.03 -12.00 20.48
C TYR A 67 -1.55 -11.68 20.42
N SER A 68 -1.01 -11.56 19.24
CA SER A 68 0.35 -11.09 19.02
C SER A 68 0.48 -10.70 17.55
N ARG A 69 1.18 -9.61 17.29
CA ARG A 69 1.44 -9.14 15.93
C ARG A 69 2.16 -10.19 15.10
N ARG A 70 3.08 -10.91 15.75
CA ARG A 70 3.79 -12.03 15.14
C ARG A 70 2.87 -13.20 14.79
N ALA A 71 1.91 -13.53 15.66
CA ALA A 71 0.96 -14.61 15.41
C ALA A 71 0.04 -14.28 14.24
N VAL A 72 -0.44 -13.04 14.13
CA VAL A 72 -1.26 -12.60 12.98
C VAL A 72 -0.47 -12.72 11.68
N VAL A 73 0.79 -12.24 11.64
CA VAL A 73 1.66 -12.38 10.46
C VAL A 73 1.88 -13.86 10.11
N LEU A 74 2.09 -14.72 11.13
CA LEU A 74 2.27 -16.17 10.90
C LEU A 74 1.04 -16.80 10.26
N TRP A 75 -0.13 -16.66 10.88
CA TRP A 75 -1.34 -17.31 10.40
C TRP A 75 -1.84 -16.73 9.07
N ALA A 76 -1.73 -15.41 8.90
CA ALA A 76 -2.07 -14.75 7.64
C ALA A 76 -1.15 -15.17 6.49
N GLY A 77 0.15 -15.27 6.76
CA GLY A 77 1.12 -15.76 5.77
C GLY A 77 0.92 -17.26 5.46
N LEU A 78 0.64 -18.11 6.47
CA LEU A 78 0.32 -19.52 6.24
C LEU A 78 -0.97 -19.69 5.42
N ALA A 79 -2.01 -18.89 5.70
CA ALA A 79 -3.24 -18.89 4.90
C ALA A 79 -2.95 -18.54 3.43
N GLY A 80 -2.12 -17.52 3.16
CA GLY A 80 -1.67 -17.16 1.82
C GLY A 80 -0.84 -18.27 1.17
N ALA A 81 0.06 -18.91 1.94
CA ALA A 81 0.91 -20.00 1.48
C ALA A 81 0.10 -21.24 1.03
N LEU A 82 -0.95 -21.58 1.79
CA LEU A 82 -1.83 -22.69 1.46
C LEU A 82 -2.81 -22.35 0.33
N ALA A 83 -3.32 -21.11 0.29
CA ALA A 83 -4.30 -20.69 -0.71
C ALA A 83 -3.68 -20.51 -2.11
N SER A 84 -2.41 -20.11 -2.21
CA SER A 84 -1.76 -19.91 -3.52
C SER A 84 -1.69 -21.18 -4.37
N PRO A 85 -1.31 -22.35 -3.87
CA PRO A 85 -1.43 -23.62 -4.61
C PRO A 85 -2.87 -23.97 -4.98
N VAL A 86 -3.87 -23.60 -4.15
CA VAL A 86 -5.28 -23.82 -4.46
C VAL A 86 -5.73 -22.99 -5.65
N ILE A 87 -5.22 -21.75 -5.80
CA ILE A 87 -5.41 -20.96 -7.05
C ILE A 87 -4.87 -21.75 -8.25
N ALA A 88 -3.67 -22.34 -8.12
CA ALA A 88 -3.05 -23.14 -9.19
C ALA A 88 -3.90 -24.39 -9.54
N LEU A 89 -4.46 -25.07 -8.54
CA LEU A 89 -5.36 -26.23 -8.76
C LEU A 89 -6.66 -25.84 -9.46
N GLY A 90 -7.15 -24.62 -9.27
CA GLY A 90 -8.34 -24.08 -9.93
C GLY A 90 -8.09 -23.63 -11.38
N LEU A 91 -6.82 -23.45 -11.78
CA LEU A 91 -6.46 -22.95 -13.10
C LEU A 91 -6.94 -23.89 -14.24
N GLY A 92 -7.69 -23.33 -15.17
CA GLY A 92 -8.31 -24.10 -16.26
C GLY A 92 -9.46 -25.00 -15.84
N ARG A 93 -9.86 -25.02 -14.55
CA ARG A 93 -10.90 -25.93 -14.00
C ARG A 93 -12.06 -25.20 -13.35
N SER A 94 -11.77 -24.25 -12.46
CA SER A 94 -12.83 -23.59 -11.66
C SER A 94 -12.43 -22.18 -11.24
N VAL A 95 -13.06 -21.17 -11.84
CA VAL A 95 -12.91 -19.77 -11.45
C VAL A 95 -13.42 -19.55 -10.03
N LEU A 96 -14.44 -20.29 -9.58
CA LEU A 96 -14.95 -20.21 -8.21
C LEU A 96 -13.89 -20.63 -7.20
N LEU A 97 -13.20 -21.76 -7.41
CA LEU A 97 -12.14 -22.22 -6.53
C LEU A 97 -10.99 -21.20 -6.48
N MET A 98 -10.58 -20.68 -7.64
CA MET A 98 -9.58 -19.61 -7.72
C MET A 98 -10.00 -18.38 -6.95
N SER A 99 -11.27 -17.95 -7.08
CA SER A 99 -11.81 -16.77 -6.43
C SER A 99 -11.85 -16.89 -4.91
N LEU A 100 -12.28 -18.05 -4.40
CA LEU A 100 -12.29 -18.31 -2.95
C LEU A 100 -10.87 -18.33 -2.39
N ALA A 101 -9.94 -18.99 -3.07
CA ALA A 101 -8.54 -19.01 -2.65
C ALA A 101 -7.90 -17.62 -2.76
N ALA A 102 -8.22 -16.84 -3.80
CA ALA A 102 -7.74 -15.47 -3.95
C ALA A 102 -8.29 -14.56 -2.85
N ALA A 103 -9.55 -14.74 -2.41
CA ALA A 103 -10.10 -14.03 -1.26
C ALA A 103 -9.29 -14.32 0.01
N VAL A 104 -8.87 -15.58 0.25
CA VAL A 104 -8.01 -15.96 1.38
C VAL A 104 -6.62 -15.31 1.26
N VAL A 105 -6.01 -15.31 0.07
CA VAL A 105 -4.71 -14.61 -0.15
C VAL A 105 -4.87 -13.11 0.12
N GLY A 106 -5.95 -12.50 -0.35
CA GLY A 106 -6.27 -11.10 -0.08
C GLY A 106 -6.46 -10.82 1.40
N ALA A 107 -7.18 -11.67 2.11
CA ALA A 107 -7.35 -11.58 3.56
C ALA A 107 -6.01 -11.70 4.30
N GLY A 108 -5.15 -12.63 3.89
CA GLY A 108 -3.79 -12.77 4.41
C GLY A 108 -2.97 -11.51 4.21
N GLN A 109 -3.02 -10.91 3.02
CA GLN A 109 -2.36 -9.64 2.72
C GLN A 109 -2.89 -8.49 3.59
N GLY A 110 -4.22 -8.37 3.73
CA GLY A 110 -4.87 -7.35 4.54
C GLY A 110 -4.53 -7.48 6.02
N ALA A 111 -4.41 -8.72 6.53
CA ALA A 111 -4.02 -9.00 7.89
C ALA A 111 -2.52 -8.71 8.16
N CYS A 112 -1.64 -9.03 7.21
CA CYS A 112 -0.20 -8.80 7.37
C CYS A 112 0.16 -7.31 7.45
N ARG A 113 -0.50 -6.42 6.69
CA ARG A 113 -0.12 -5.00 6.57
C ARG A 113 -0.06 -4.26 7.90
N PRO A 114 -1.18 -4.13 8.66
CA PRO A 114 -1.14 -3.44 9.95
C PRO A 114 -0.31 -4.19 10.99
N ALA A 115 -0.25 -5.52 10.93
CA ALA A 115 0.57 -6.32 11.83
C ALA A 115 2.07 -6.10 11.61
N PHE A 116 2.56 -6.00 10.37
CA PHE A 116 3.94 -5.65 10.06
C PHE A 116 4.29 -4.24 10.53
N GLN A 117 3.38 -3.27 10.31
CA GLN A 117 3.56 -1.90 10.76
C GLN A 117 3.75 -1.82 12.29
N ALA A 118 2.90 -2.51 13.03
CA ALA A 118 2.98 -2.56 14.48
C ALA A 118 4.17 -3.41 14.99
N LEU A 119 4.52 -4.50 14.30
CA LEU A 119 5.69 -5.32 14.63
C LEU A 119 7.01 -4.56 14.41
N THR A 120 7.06 -3.67 13.42
CA THR A 120 8.22 -2.78 13.20
C THR A 120 8.49 -1.92 14.44
N ALA A 121 7.45 -1.37 15.05
CA ALA A 121 7.57 -0.57 16.27
C ALA A 121 8.03 -1.36 17.50
N GLU A 122 7.83 -2.70 17.52
CA GLU A 122 8.31 -3.58 18.58
C GLU A 122 9.75 -4.07 18.38
N VAL A 123 10.15 -4.23 17.13
CA VAL A 123 11.46 -4.81 16.77
C VAL A 123 12.54 -3.74 16.69
N VAL A 124 12.15 -2.49 16.38
CA VAL A 124 13.06 -1.38 16.12
C VAL A 124 12.94 -0.30 17.18
N ASP A 125 14.09 0.11 17.74
CA ASP A 125 14.17 1.21 18.71
C ASP A 125 13.62 2.52 18.14
N ALA A 126 13.06 3.36 19.00
CA ALA A 126 12.34 4.57 18.63
C ALA A 126 13.18 5.55 17.77
N ASP A 127 14.46 5.71 18.08
CA ASP A 127 15.41 6.56 17.35
C ASP A 127 15.74 6.06 15.93
N ARG A 128 15.51 4.77 15.67
CA ARG A 128 15.81 4.08 14.39
C ARG A 128 14.56 3.76 13.56
N ARG A 129 13.35 4.08 14.02
CA ARG A 129 12.10 3.77 13.31
C ARG A 129 12.02 4.45 11.95
N GLN A 130 12.47 5.71 11.83
CA GLN A 130 12.42 6.42 10.55
C GLN A 130 13.28 5.73 9.47
N PRO A 131 14.58 5.44 9.68
CA PRO A 131 15.35 4.69 8.69
C PRO A 131 14.85 3.26 8.47
N ALA A 132 14.21 2.63 9.48
CA ALA A 132 13.58 1.33 9.32
C ALA A 132 12.36 1.39 8.39
N ASN A 133 11.46 2.36 8.59
CA ASN A 133 10.32 2.60 7.72
C ASN A 133 10.78 2.93 6.30
N ALA A 134 11.82 3.76 6.14
CA ALA A 134 12.39 4.05 4.83
C ALA A 134 12.90 2.78 4.13
N ALA A 135 13.61 1.88 4.85
CA ALA A 135 14.09 0.62 4.29
C ALA A 135 12.96 -0.35 3.92
N ILE A 136 11.89 -0.40 4.73
CA ILE A 136 10.71 -1.21 4.44
C ILE A 136 9.98 -0.66 3.21
N THR A 137 9.78 0.65 3.15
CA THR A 137 9.13 1.30 2.02
C THR A 137 9.93 1.12 0.74
N LEU A 138 11.26 1.27 0.80
CA LEU A 138 12.16 0.99 -0.32
C LEU A 138 11.98 -0.45 -0.82
N ALA A 139 11.96 -1.44 0.09
CA ALA A 139 11.71 -2.83 -0.29
C ALA A 139 10.35 -3.01 -0.97
N VAL A 140 9.29 -2.40 -0.44
CA VAL A 140 7.96 -2.46 -1.07
C VAL A 140 7.99 -1.88 -2.48
N ARG A 141 8.68 -0.75 -2.72
CA ARG A 141 8.81 -0.16 -4.06
C ARG A 141 9.62 -1.02 -5.01
N VAL A 142 10.72 -1.58 -4.52
CA VAL A 142 11.52 -2.54 -5.30
C VAL A 142 10.68 -3.76 -5.68
N THR A 143 9.89 -4.32 -4.77
CA THR A 143 9.04 -5.49 -5.06
C THR A 143 7.95 -5.20 -6.08
N THR A 144 7.45 -3.96 -6.14
CA THR A 144 6.44 -3.55 -7.14
C THR A 144 6.96 -3.67 -8.57
N LEU A 145 8.25 -3.35 -8.79
CA LEU A 145 8.91 -3.51 -10.09
C LEU A 145 9.50 -4.92 -10.29
N ALA A 146 10.17 -5.42 -9.27
CA ALA A 146 10.92 -6.66 -9.36
C ALA A 146 10.00 -7.89 -9.50
N ALA A 147 8.82 -7.88 -8.86
CA ALA A 147 7.95 -9.05 -8.89
C ALA A 147 7.40 -9.35 -10.30
N PRO A 148 6.81 -8.39 -11.04
CA PRO A 148 6.39 -8.63 -12.42
C PRO A 148 7.57 -9.02 -13.33
N THR A 149 8.71 -8.31 -13.22
CA THR A 149 9.89 -8.56 -14.04
C THR A 149 10.48 -9.95 -13.78
N ALA A 150 10.68 -10.30 -12.50
CA ALA A 150 11.16 -11.64 -12.14
C ALA A 150 10.18 -12.72 -12.58
N THR A 151 8.88 -12.48 -12.44
CA THR A 151 7.85 -13.43 -12.90
C THR A 151 7.90 -13.61 -14.41
N ALA A 152 8.05 -12.52 -15.19
CA ALA A 152 8.18 -12.60 -16.64
C ALA A 152 9.42 -13.42 -17.07
N LEU A 153 10.56 -13.20 -16.42
CA LEU A 153 11.78 -13.95 -16.67
C LEU A 153 11.62 -15.44 -16.30
N LEU A 154 11.03 -15.72 -15.17
CA LEU A 154 10.77 -17.10 -14.73
C LEU A 154 9.74 -17.81 -15.61
N ALA A 155 8.78 -17.08 -16.19
CA ALA A 155 7.77 -17.64 -17.10
C ALA A 155 8.37 -18.20 -18.41
N VAL A 156 9.61 -17.81 -18.76
CA VAL A 156 10.32 -18.40 -19.90
C VAL A 156 10.64 -19.89 -19.68
N VAL A 157 10.86 -20.29 -18.42
CA VAL A 157 11.27 -21.66 -18.04
C VAL A 157 10.27 -22.39 -17.14
N LEU A 158 9.36 -21.66 -16.51
CA LEU A 158 8.36 -22.19 -15.58
C LEU A 158 6.95 -21.92 -16.11
N ASN A 159 6.07 -22.90 -15.97
CA ASN A 159 4.67 -22.71 -16.31
C ASN A 159 3.92 -21.90 -15.23
N THR A 160 2.73 -21.40 -15.58
CA THR A 160 1.88 -20.56 -14.74
C THR A 160 1.50 -21.26 -13.42
N TRP A 161 1.29 -22.59 -13.44
CA TRP A 161 1.00 -23.38 -12.24
C TRP A 161 2.17 -23.32 -11.23
N THR A 162 3.40 -23.56 -11.70
CA THR A 162 4.61 -23.52 -10.86
C THR A 162 4.85 -22.13 -10.28
N LEU A 163 4.59 -21.07 -11.06
CA LEU A 163 4.69 -19.68 -10.60
C LEU A 163 3.68 -19.38 -9.49
N LEU A 164 2.43 -19.86 -9.62
CA LEU A 164 1.41 -19.72 -8.57
C LEU A 164 1.82 -20.45 -7.28
N VAL A 165 2.34 -21.66 -7.36
CA VAL A 165 2.89 -22.38 -6.20
C VAL A 165 4.08 -21.63 -5.61
N GLY A 166 4.94 -21.05 -6.44
CA GLY A 166 6.06 -20.18 -6.01
C GLY A 166 5.61 -18.98 -5.17
N THR A 167 4.44 -18.38 -5.48
CA THR A 167 3.89 -17.32 -4.60
C THR A 167 3.52 -17.86 -3.22
N GLY A 168 3.10 -19.13 -3.12
CA GLY A 168 2.88 -19.80 -1.85
C GLY A 168 4.15 -19.92 -1.01
N LEU A 169 5.30 -20.24 -1.64
CA LEU A 169 6.59 -20.24 -0.94
C LEU A 169 7.00 -18.85 -0.45
N LEU A 170 6.74 -17.80 -1.22
CA LEU A 170 6.96 -16.42 -0.78
C LEU A 170 6.08 -16.06 0.42
N TRP A 171 4.82 -16.47 0.46
CA TRP A 171 3.95 -16.31 1.61
C TRP A 171 4.43 -17.13 2.81
N LEU A 172 4.97 -18.31 2.61
CA LEU A 172 5.57 -19.13 3.67
C LEU A 172 6.80 -18.44 4.28
N LEU A 173 7.67 -17.86 3.45
CA LEU A 173 8.79 -17.03 3.92
C LEU A 173 8.29 -15.81 4.70
N ALA A 174 7.25 -15.12 4.23
CA ALA A 174 6.62 -14.01 4.94
C ALA A 174 6.05 -14.45 6.30
N ALA A 175 5.54 -15.69 6.40
CA ALA A 175 5.05 -16.27 7.64
C ALA A 175 6.16 -16.62 8.64
N LEU A 176 7.27 -17.21 8.18
CA LEU A 176 8.26 -17.83 9.06
C LEU A 176 9.42 -16.91 9.44
N LEU A 177 9.84 -16.00 8.55
CA LEU A 177 11.03 -15.16 8.77
C LEU A 177 10.87 -14.11 9.88
N PRO A 178 9.74 -13.38 10.03
CA PRO A 178 9.65 -12.30 11.01
C PRO A 178 9.91 -12.78 12.43
N PRO A 179 10.65 -12.00 13.25
CA PRO A 179 10.99 -12.37 14.60
C PRO A 179 9.79 -12.28 15.54
N GLN A 180 9.90 -12.86 16.71
CA GLN A 180 8.93 -12.62 17.78
C GLN A 180 9.02 -11.15 18.24
N GLY A 181 7.86 -10.53 18.47
CA GLY A 181 7.74 -9.21 19.09
C GLY A 181 8.13 -9.26 20.57
N LEU A 182 8.15 -8.10 21.23
CA LEU A 182 8.62 -8.00 22.61
C LEU A 182 7.65 -8.62 23.63
N ARG A 183 6.35 -8.72 23.38
CA ARG A 183 5.39 -9.40 24.27
C ARG A 183 4.03 -9.66 23.61
N ALA A 184 3.45 -10.82 23.89
CA ALA A 184 2.02 -11.03 23.69
C ALA A 184 1.24 -10.17 24.72
N PRO A 185 0.14 -9.50 24.33
CA PRO A 185 -0.71 -8.84 25.29
C PRO A 185 -1.21 -9.85 26.35
N ALA A 186 -1.29 -9.41 27.61
CA ALA A 186 -1.87 -10.25 28.66
C ALA A 186 -3.33 -10.60 28.28
N PRO A 187 -3.78 -11.85 28.52
CA PRO A 187 -5.17 -12.22 28.28
C PRO A 187 -6.07 -11.37 29.18
N THR A 188 -6.86 -10.48 28.60
CA THR A 188 -7.90 -9.75 29.33
C THR A 188 -9.15 -10.62 29.40
N ALA A 189 -9.69 -10.81 30.60
CA ALA A 189 -10.85 -11.68 30.87
C ALA A 189 -12.15 -11.19 30.17
N ASP A 190 -12.31 -9.89 29.98
CA ASP A 190 -13.45 -9.27 29.28
C ASP A 190 -13.06 -8.78 27.90
N ARG A 191 -13.35 -9.59 26.89
CA ARG A 191 -13.11 -9.23 25.48
C ARG A 191 -14.38 -8.67 24.85
N ALA A 192 -14.35 -7.42 24.42
CA ALA A 192 -15.44 -6.81 23.68
C ALA A 192 -15.56 -7.41 22.26
N PRO A 193 -16.71 -7.34 21.59
CA PRO A 193 -16.86 -7.74 20.19
C PRO A 193 -15.84 -7.01 19.27
N PRO A 194 -15.35 -7.65 18.18
CA PRO A 194 -14.31 -7.05 17.31
C PRO A 194 -14.66 -5.68 16.75
N LEU A 195 -15.93 -5.44 16.41
CA LEU A 195 -16.41 -4.13 15.94
C LEU A 195 -16.29 -3.04 17.01
N LYS A 196 -16.56 -3.37 18.28
CA LYS A 196 -16.41 -2.42 19.40
C LYS A 196 -14.93 -2.05 19.61
N GLU A 197 -14.05 -3.03 19.53
CA GLU A 197 -12.60 -2.81 19.63
C GLU A 197 -12.04 -2.06 18.43
N PHE A 198 -12.52 -2.30 17.21
CA PHE A 198 -12.19 -1.46 16.05
C PHE A 198 -12.64 -0.01 16.29
N GLY A 199 -13.82 0.20 16.88
CA GLY A 199 -14.29 1.52 17.31
C GLY A 199 -13.37 2.21 18.32
N GLU A 200 -12.63 1.47 19.15
CA GLU A 200 -11.58 2.02 20.01
C GLU A 200 -10.41 2.57 19.20
N GLY A 201 -9.98 1.87 18.13
CA GLY A 201 -8.98 2.37 17.19
C GLY A 201 -9.42 3.67 16.52
N VAL A 202 -10.70 3.76 16.11
CA VAL A 202 -11.29 5.00 15.58
C VAL A 202 -11.30 6.11 16.63
N ARG A 203 -11.63 5.79 17.87
CA ARG A 203 -11.64 6.75 18.97
C ARG A 203 -10.25 7.26 19.28
N GLU A 204 -9.26 6.37 19.26
CA GLU A 204 -7.85 6.75 19.43
C GLU A 204 -7.39 7.64 18.28
N ALA A 205 -7.67 7.27 17.02
CA ALA A 205 -7.35 8.10 15.85
C ALA A 205 -7.92 9.52 15.98
N ARG A 206 -9.15 9.67 16.52
CA ARG A 206 -9.80 10.97 16.77
C ARG A 206 -9.08 11.82 17.82
N ARG A 207 -8.27 11.23 18.67
CA ARG A 207 -7.44 11.97 19.65
C ARG A 207 -6.21 12.62 19.02
N HIS A 208 -5.92 12.26 17.76
CA HIS A 208 -4.79 12.77 16.98
C HIS A 208 -5.30 13.58 15.78
N PRO A 209 -5.60 14.90 15.92
CA PRO A 209 -6.12 15.71 14.80
C PRO A 209 -5.22 15.69 13.56
N TRP A 210 -3.90 15.66 13.78
CA TRP A 210 -2.92 15.53 12.69
C TRP A 210 -3.12 14.23 11.89
N PHE A 211 -3.47 13.13 12.58
CA PHE A 211 -3.69 11.83 11.93
C PHE A 211 -4.95 11.88 11.05
N LEU A 212 -6.05 12.41 11.56
CA LEU A 212 -7.28 12.54 10.76
C LEU A 212 -7.10 13.48 9.58
N ALA A 213 -6.42 14.61 9.77
CA ALA A 213 -6.15 15.56 8.68
C ALA A 213 -5.23 14.96 7.61
N GLY A 214 -4.13 14.32 8.02
CA GLY A 214 -3.22 13.63 7.11
C GLY A 214 -3.88 12.46 6.38
N LEU A 215 -4.71 11.68 7.08
CA LEU A 215 -5.46 10.58 6.49
C LEU A 215 -6.50 11.06 5.48
N ALA A 216 -7.21 12.17 5.77
CA ALA A 216 -8.15 12.78 4.84
C ALA A 216 -7.44 13.34 3.60
N ALA A 217 -6.27 13.97 3.77
CA ALA A 217 -5.46 14.45 2.66
C ALA A 217 -4.95 13.29 1.80
N LEU A 218 -4.44 12.21 2.41
CA LEU A 218 -4.01 11.01 1.71
C LEU A 218 -5.17 10.36 0.96
N ALA A 219 -6.34 10.24 1.60
CA ALA A 219 -7.56 9.72 0.99
C ALA A 219 -7.96 10.52 -0.26
N ALA A 220 -7.94 11.85 -0.17
CA ALA A 220 -8.26 12.74 -1.28
C ALA A 220 -7.27 12.57 -2.44
N VAL A 221 -5.96 12.49 -2.16
CA VAL A 221 -4.92 12.28 -3.19
C VAL A 221 -5.06 10.89 -3.84
N ILE A 222 -5.37 9.85 -3.06
CA ILE A 222 -5.60 8.50 -3.62
C ILE A 222 -6.86 8.49 -4.49
N PHE A 223 -7.95 9.06 -4.01
CA PHE A 223 -9.21 9.10 -4.74
C PHE A 223 -9.10 9.86 -6.06
N THR A 224 -8.31 10.93 -6.13
CA THR A 224 -8.16 11.79 -7.31
C THR A 224 -6.88 11.51 -8.08
N GLY A 225 -5.73 11.78 -7.51
CA GLY A 225 -4.43 11.71 -8.20
C GLY A 225 -4.03 10.30 -8.63
N TYR A 226 -4.15 9.32 -7.72
CA TYR A 226 -3.87 7.92 -8.05
C TYR A 226 -4.85 7.37 -9.09
N SER A 227 -6.14 7.71 -8.96
CA SER A 227 -7.15 7.29 -9.92
C SER A 227 -6.94 7.94 -11.30
N ALA A 228 -6.52 9.22 -11.35
CA ALA A 228 -6.14 9.88 -12.61
C ALA A 228 -4.96 9.18 -13.30
N THR A 229 -3.97 8.72 -12.52
CA THR A 229 -2.86 7.91 -13.04
C THR A 229 -3.37 6.59 -13.64
N GLY A 230 -4.29 5.91 -12.96
CA GLY A 230 -4.81 4.61 -13.40
C GLY A 230 -5.70 4.66 -14.64
N VAL A 231 -6.44 5.77 -14.85
CA VAL A 231 -7.42 5.90 -15.94
C VAL A 231 -6.92 6.83 -17.04
N ALA A 232 -6.52 8.06 -16.71
CA ALA A 232 -6.21 9.07 -17.70
C ALA A 232 -4.83 8.89 -18.35
N LEU A 233 -3.82 8.44 -17.60
CA LEU A 233 -2.47 8.27 -18.15
C LEU A 233 -2.42 7.25 -19.31
N PRO A 234 -3.02 6.05 -19.24
CA PRO A 234 -3.06 5.12 -20.36
C PRO A 234 -3.75 5.71 -21.59
N LEU A 235 -4.90 6.37 -21.40
CA LEU A 235 -5.68 6.98 -22.49
C LEU A 235 -4.88 8.10 -23.16
N ILE A 236 -4.31 9.01 -22.39
CA ILE A 236 -3.54 10.15 -22.90
C ILE A 236 -2.24 9.67 -23.57
N SER A 237 -1.58 8.64 -23.03
CA SER A 237 -0.39 8.03 -23.63
C SER A 237 -0.69 7.54 -25.05
N ARG A 238 -1.81 6.83 -25.24
CA ARG A 238 -2.22 6.33 -26.53
C ARG A 238 -2.77 7.43 -27.45
N ASP A 239 -3.72 8.24 -26.96
CA ASP A 239 -4.53 9.11 -27.81
C ASP A 239 -3.81 10.44 -28.14
N ARG A 240 -2.96 10.96 -27.23
CA ARG A 240 -2.23 12.21 -27.46
C ARG A 240 -0.80 11.98 -27.95
N TYR A 241 -0.11 11.00 -27.39
CA TYR A 241 1.30 10.74 -27.73
C TYR A 241 1.48 9.62 -28.76
N GLY A 242 0.41 8.87 -29.09
CA GLY A 242 0.44 7.79 -30.09
C GLY A 242 1.32 6.60 -29.70
N THR A 243 1.68 6.47 -28.43
CA THR A 243 2.60 5.43 -27.95
C THR A 243 2.37 5.08 -26.48
N GLU A 244 2.53 3.82 -26.11
CA GLU A 244 2.50 3.36 -24.73
C GLU A 244 3.80 3.68 -23.96
N ALA A 245 4.84 4.15 -24.64
CA ALA A 245 6.12 4.48 -24.02
C ALA A 245 5.97 5.60 -22.95
N VAL A 246 5.01 6.52 -23.11
CA VAL A 246 4.77 7.57 -22.12
C VAL A 246 4.17 7.00 -20.84
N LEU A 247 3.25 6.04 -20.95
CA LEU A 247 2.73 5.29 -19.80
C LEU A 247 3.86 4.57 -19.05
N ALA A 248 4.64 3.77 -19.77
CA ALA A 248 5.75 3.01 -19.18
C ALA A 248 6.81 3.94 -18.56
N GLY A 249 7.18 5.01 -19.24
CA GLY A 249 8.15 6.01 -18.79
C GLY A 249 7.67 6.75 -17.54
N ALA A 250 6.40 7.16 -17.49
CA ALA A 250 5.82 7.84 -16.32
C ALA A 250 5.77 6.93 -15.08
N LEU A 251 5.34 5.67 -15.22
CA LEU A 251 5.32 4.71 -14.11
C LEU A 251 6.73 4.37 -13.61
N THR A 252 7.70 4.26 -14.54
CA THR A 252 9.11 4.07 -14.20
C THR A 252 9.65 5.29 -13.45
N ALA A 253 9.39 6.50 -13.94
CA ALA A 253 9.81 7.75 -13.33
C ALA A 253 9.20 7.91 -11.91
N TYR A 254 7.91 7.59 -11.75
CA TYR A 254 7.26 7.54 -10.44
C TYR A 254 7.99 6.61 -9.47
N THR A 255 8.35 5.42 -9.92
CA THR A 255 9.03 4.45 -9.05
C THR A 255 10.43 4.90 -8.71
N VAL A 256 11.20 5.45 -9.67
CA VAL A 256 12.52 6.02 -9.42
C VAL A 256 12.43 7.19 -8.42
N GLY A 257 11.45 8.07 -8.57
CA GLY A 257 11.18 9.15 -7.62
C GLY A 257 10.89 8.62 -6.22
N ALA A 258 10.06 7.57 -6.10
CA ALA A 258 9.75 6.94 -4.83
C ALA A 258 11.00 6.29 -4.18
N LEU A 259 11.85 5.62 -4.95
CA LEU A 259 13.12 5.09 -4.45
C LEU A 259 14.03 6.20 -3.90
N ILE A 260 14.16 7.32 -4.65
CA ILE A 260 14.93 8.50 -4.21
C ILE A 260 14.33 9.07 -2.93
N GLY A 261 12.99 9.22 -2.85
CA GLY A 261 12.29 9.73 -1.68
C GLY A 261 12.52 8.87 -0.44
N ALA A 262 12.44 7.54 -0.57
CA ALA A 262 12.70 6.62 0.53
C ALA A 262 14.15 6.70 1.04
N VAL A 263 15.13 6.77 0.13
CA VAL A 263 16.56 6.93 0.48
C VAL A 263 16.81 8.30 1.16
N LEU A 264 16.20 9.37 0.63
CA LEU A 264 16.29 10.70 1.22
C LEU A 264 15.75 10.70 2.66
N MET A 265 14.55 10.13 2.87
CA MET A 265 13.92 10.08 4.19
C MET A 265 14.63 9.16 5.19
N ALA A 266 15.48 8.25 4.74
CA ALA A 266 16.32 7.47 5.63
C ALA A 266 17.31 8.34 6.44
N ARG A 267 17.71 9.50 5.88
CA ARG A 267 18.73 10.38 6.44
C ARG A 267 18.21 11.77 6.83
N TRP A 268 17.24 12.29 6.08
CA TRP A 268 16.73 13.64 6.28
C TRP A 268 15.63 13.65 7.36
N LYS A 269 15.85 14.48 8.40
CA LYS A 269 14.93 14.67 9.54
C LYS A 269 14.58 16.16 9.64
N PRO A 270 13.62 16.66 8.85
CA PRO A 270 13.22 18.06 8.93
C PRO A 270 12.62 18.39 10.31
N ARG A 271 12.83 19.64 10.78
CA ARG A 271 12.28 20.11 12.05
C ARG A 271 10.73 20.08 12.09
N ALA A 272 10.10 20.38 10.96
CA ALA A 272 8.65 20.31 10.77
C ALA A 272 8.29 19.09 9.91
N GLN A 273 8.47 17.89 10.47
CA GLN A 273 8.32 16.63 9.73
C GLN A 273 6.94 16.47 9.07
N GLY A 274 5.89 16.89 9.76
CA GLY A 274 4.54 16.77 9.23
C GLY A 274 4.26 17.73 8.08
N TRP A 275 4.74 18.98 8.15
CA TRP A 275 4.61 19.91 7.03
C TRP A 275 5.43 19.46 5.83
N ALA A 276 6.65 18.97 6.04
CA ALA A 276 7.47 18.43 4.96
C ALA A 276 6.78 17.21 4.30
N ALA A 277 6.13 16.37 5.09
CA ALA A 277 5.36 15.23 4.60
C ALA A 277 4.14 15.68 3.77
N LEU A 278 3.38 16.66 4.26
CA LEU A 278 2.22 17.19 3.54
C LEU A 278 2.60 17.92 2.25
N VAL A 279 3.70 18.69 2.24
CA VAL A 279 4.28 19.24 1.01
C VAL A 279 4.67 18.12 0.05
N GLY A 280 5.31 17.06 0.56
CA GLY A 280 5.60 15.86 -0.23
C GLY A 280 4.33 15.29 -0.87
N LEU A 281 3.28 15.09 -0.08
CA LEU A 281 2.01 14.57 -0.59
C LEU A 281 1.39 15.46 -1.67
N ALA A 282 1.51 16.80 -1.52
CA ALA A 282 1.01 17.76 -2.52
C ALA A 282 1.76 17.66 -3.87
N LEU A 283 3.01 17.20 -3.90
CA LEU A 283 3.74 16.98 -5.15
C LEU A 283 3.03 15.99 -6.08
N TYR A 284 2.15 15.15 -5.54
CA TYR A 284 1.34 14.26 -6.37
C TYR A 284 0.44 15.02 -7.36
N GLY A 285 0.05 16.26 -7.02
CA GLY A 285 -0.77 17.11 -7.89
C GLY A 285 -0.14 17.43 -9.25
N PHE A 286 1.20 17.35 -9.36
CA PHE A 286 1.87 17.53 -10.64
C PHE A 286 1.60 16.39 -11.63
N ALA A 287 1.26 15.18 -11.18
CA ALA A 287 0.94 14.06 -12.06
C ALA A 287 -0.32 14.36 -12.89
N PRO A 288 -1.53 14.58 -12.33
CA PRO A 288 -2.71 14.96 -13.12
C PRO A 288 -2.54 16.30 -13.82
N LEU A 289 -1.80 17.26 -13.25
CA LEU A 289 -1.53 18.56 -13.90
C LEU A 289 -0.73 18.40 -15.20
N SER A 290 0.28 17.52 -15.22
CA SER A 290 1.09 17.25 -16.41
C SER A 290 0.29 16.59 -17.54
N LEU A 291 -0.77 15.87 -17.19
CA LEU A 291 -1.67 15.25 -18.16
C LEU A 291 -2.69 16.23 -18.74
N LEU A 292 -2.96 17.33 -18.04
CA LEU A 292 -3.92 18.36 -18.47
C LEU A 292 -3.42 19.10 -19.71
N LEU A 293 -2.14 19.40 -19.79
CA LEU A 293 -1.53 20.20 -20.84
C LEU A 293 -0.85 19.32 -21.91
N PRO A 294 -0.80 19.77 -23.18
CA PRO A 294 -0.05 19.10 -24.24
C PRO A 294 1.46 19.40 -24.09
N VAL A 295 2.09 18.80 -23.09
CA VAL A 295 3.51 19.01 -22.77
C VAL A 295 4.39 17.92 -23.37
N HIS A 296 5.69 18.18 -23.47
CA HIS A 296 6.66 17.16 -23.88
C HIS A 296 6.69 15.98 -22.88
N PRO A 297 6.81 14.70 -23.31
CA PRO A 297 6.85 13.53 -22.43
C PRO A 297 7.79 13.66 -21.23
N ALA A 298 8.94 14.32 -21.39
CA ALA A 298 9.89 14.55 -20.30
C ALA A 298 9.28 15.33 -19.12
N VAL A 299 8.32 16.24 -19.37
CA VAL A 299 7.60 16.97 -18.31
C VAL A 299 6.68 16.03 -17.55
N VAL A 300 6.00 15.11 -18.25
CA VAL A 300 5.18 14.06 -17.64
C VAL A 300 6.07 13.17 -16.75
N PHE A 301 7.23 12.73 -17.25
CA PHE A 301 8.16 11.90 -16.47
C PHE A 301 8.67 12.65 -15.23
N ALA A 302 9.03 13.93 -15.35
CA ALA A 302 9.44 14.75 -14.20
C ALA A 302 8.32 14.91 -13.17
N ALA A 303 7.09 15.14 -13.61
CA ALA A 303 5.91 15.26 -12.75
C ALA A 303 5.63 13.95 -11.98
N TYR A 304 5.73 12.81 -12.66
CA TYR A 304 5.56 11.50 -12.04
C TYR A 304 6.72 11.14 -11.11
N ALA A 305 7.95 11.53 -11.43
CA ALA A 305 9.09 11.38 -10.52
C ALA A 305 8.88 12.20 -9.23
N LEU A 306 8.39 13.45 -9.33
CA LEU A 306 8.04 14.28 -8.18
C LEU A 306 6.90 13.67 -7.36
N ALA A 307 5.87 13.12 -8.01
CA ALA A 307 4.77 12.43 -7.33
C ALA A 307 5.27 11.21 -6.55
N GLY A 308 6.15 10.41 -7.16
CA GLY A 308 6.77 9.26 -6.52
C GLY A 308 7.68 9.65 -5.34
N LEU A 309 8.53 10.66 -5.50
CA LEU A 309 9.34 11.22 -4.42
C LEU A 309 8.44 11.73 -3.29
N GLY A 310 7.41 12.48 -3.63
CA GLY A 310 6.50 13.10 -2.68
C GLY A 310 5.74 12.10 -1.83
N ILE A 311 5.27 10.99 -2.40
CA ILE A 311 4.53 9.97 -1.63
C ILE A 311 5.42 9.33 -0.55
N GLU A 312 6.72 9.22 -0.77
CA GLU A 312 7.63 8.68 0.25
C GLU A 312 8.07 9.72 1.27
N LEU A 313 8.17 10.99 0.86
CA LEU A 313 8.30 12.10 1.80
C LEU A 313 7.11 12.16 2.78
N PHE A 314 5.93 11.68 2.37
CA PHE A 314 4.78 11.52 3.23
C PHE A 314 4.80 10.22 4.02
N ASN A 315 4.91 9.06 3.38
CA ASN A 315 4.73 7.74 4.00
C ASN A 315 5.73 7.47 5.14
N VAL A 316 7.01 7.81 4.97
CA VAL A 316 8.04 7.49 5.97
C VAL A 316 7.82 8.26 7.28
N PRO A 317 7.65 9.60 7.28
CA PRO A 317 7.30 10.33 8.50
C PRO A 317 5.93 9.95 9.06
N TRP A 318 4.94 9.68 8.19
CA TRP A 318 3.60 9.28 8.57
C TRP A 318 3.60 8.02 9.42
N PHE A 319 4.22 6.94 8.92
CA PHE A 319 4.33 5.69 9.67
C PHE A 319 5.17 5.85 10.93
N THR A 320 6.25 6.63 10.87
CA THR A 320 7.12 6.89 12.02
C THR A 320 6.37 7.66 13.11
N ALA A 321 5.59 8.68 12.74
CA ALA A 321 4.78 9.46 13.68
C ALA A 321 3.66 8.60 14.28
N THR A 322 2.96 7.80 13.48
CA THR A 322 1.93 6.87 13.95
C THR A 322 2.51 5.89 14.98
N GLN A 323 3.69 5.33 14.73
CA GLN A 323 4.39 4.44 15.66
C GLN A 323 4.90 5.13 16.92
N ARG A 324 5.08 6.45 16.90
CA ARG A 324 5.55 7.25 18.04
C ARG A 324 4.41 7.73 18.92
N GLU A 325 3.34 8.26 18.31
CA GLU A 325 2.28 9.00 18.99
C GLU A 325 1.11 8.12 19.44
N VAL A 326 0.86 7.02 18.70
CA VAL A 326 -0.24 6.11 19.01
C VAL A 326 0.19 5.11 20.07
N GLU A 327 -0.69 4.86 21.04
CA GLU A 327 -0.44 3.89 22.11
C GLU A 327 -0.12 2.50 21.51
N PRO A 328 0.96 1.81 21.96
CA PRO A 328 1.40 0.54 21.38
C PRO A 328 0.31 -0.53 21.28
N ARG A 329 -0.62 -0.58 22.25
CA ARG A 329 -1.74 -1.54 22.27
C ARG A 329 -2.83 -1.25 21.22
N LEU A 330 -2.89 -0.03 20.66
CA LEU A 330 -3.89 0.39 19.67
C LEU A 330 -3.28 0.62 18.28
N LEU A 331 -1.95 0.44 18.16
CA LEU A 331 -1.21 0.79 16.94
C LEU A 331 -1.69 -0.02 15.72
N ALA A 332 -1.95 -1.32 15.89
CA ALA A 332 -2.42 -2.15 14.76
C ALA A 332 -3.84 -1.74 14.32
N ARG A 333 -4.72 -1.35 15.26
CA ARG A 333 -6.08 -0.87 14.95
C ARG A 333 -6.06 0.47 14.23
N VAL A 334 -5.24 1.42 14.68
CA VAL A 334 -5.07 2.72 14.01
C VAL A 334 -4.43 2.54 12.63
N SER A 335 -3.39 1.69 12.51
CA SER A 335 -2.79 1.37 11.21
C SER A 335 -3.78 0.68 10.26
N SER A 336 -4.72 -0.13 10.78
CA SER A 336 -5.74 -0.75 9.93
C SER A 336 -6.70 0.26 9.33
N LEU A 337 -7.01 1.37 10.02
CA LEU A 337 -7.80 2.48 9.45
C LEU A 337 -7.08 3.12 8.26
N ASP A 338 -5.78 3.38 8.39
CA ASP A 338 -4.97 3.94 7.31
C ASP A 338 -4.98 3.01 6.08
N PHE A 339 -4.69 1.72 6.28
CA PHE A 339 -4.71 0.75 5.17
C PHE A 339 -6.11 0.55 4.56
N LEU A 340 -7.17 0.55 5.37
CA LEU A 340 -8.54 0.43 4.89
C LEU A 340 -8.91 1.60 3.98
N ILE A 341 -8.60 2.82 4.39
CA ILE A 341 -8.89 4.03 3.62
C ILE A 341 -7.98 4.09 2.38
N SER A 342 -6.68 3.90 2.53
CA SER A 342 -5.72 4.01 1.43
C SER A 342 -5.96 2.98 0.33
N TYR A 343 -6.23 1.74 0.68
CA TYR A 343 -6.46 0.68 -0.31
C TYR A 343 -7.93 0.53 -0.71
N GLY A 344 -8.87 0.92 0.17
CA GLY A 344 -10.30 0.84 -0.13
C GLY A 344 -10.79 1.94 -1.06
N LEU A 345 -10.22 3.16 -0.94
CA LEU A 345 -10.62 4.28 -1.80
C LEU A 345 -10.05 4.23 -3.21
N ALA A 346 -8.93 3.55 -3.44
CA ALA A 346 -8.34 3.44 -4.77
C ALA A 346 -9.30 2.81 -5.82
N PRO A 347 -9.93 1.64 -5.58
CA PRO A 347 -10.92 1.09 -6.51
C PRO A 347 -12.15 1.99 -6.69
N VAL A 348 -12.58 2.67 -5.61
CA VAL A 348 -13.72 3.60 -5.67
C VAL A 348 -13.39 4.79 -6.56
N GLY A 349 -12.23 5.41 -6.36
CA GLY A 349 -11.78 6.52 -7.21
C GLY A 349 -11.66 6.13 -8.68
N LEU A 350 -11.10 4.94 -8.98
CA LEU A 350 -11.04 4.41 -10.35
C LEU A 350 -12.44 4.22 -10.96
N ALA A 351 -13.39 3.69 -10.19
CA ALA A 351 -14.76 3.47 -10.65
C ALA A 351 -15.53 4.77 -10.92
N PHE A 352 -15.23 5.84 -10.18
CA PHE A 352 -15.88 7.16 -10.39
C PHE A 352 -15.22 8.00 -11.49
N LEU A 353 -13.91 7.86 -11.68
CA LEU A 353 -13.15 8.74 -12.55
C LEU A 353 -13.47 8.51 -14.03
N ALA A 354 -13.64 7.27 -14.47
CA ALA A 354 -13.96 6.95 -15.86
C ALA A 354 -15.31 7.54 -16.28
N PRO A 355 -16.44 7.30 -15.56
CA PRO A 355 -17.71 7.97 -15.87
C PRO A 355 -17.65 9.50 -15.77
N ALA A 356 -16.86 10.06 -14.86
CA ALA A 356 -16.69 11.50 -14.75
C ALA A 356 -15.99 12.08 -16.00
N ILE A 357 -14.96 11.37 -16.52
CA ILE A 357 -14.29 11.76 -17.76
C ILE A 357 -15.26 11.68 -18.95
N ASP A 358 -16.08 10.65 -19.02
CA ASP A 358 -17.08 10.49 -20.09
C ASP A 358 -18.15 11.60 -20.04
N ALA A 359 -18.58 12.01 -18.85
CA ALA A 359 -19.63 13.01 -18.66
C ALA A 359 -19.14 14.46 -18.82
N PHE A 360 -17.94 14.79 -18.32
CA PHE A 360 -17.44 16.17 -18.22
C PHE A 360 -16.21 16.44 -19.11
N GLY A 361 -15.65 15.40 -19.71
CA GLY A 361 -14.38 15.48 -20.41
C GLY A 361 -13.18 15.37 -19.47
N TRP A 362 -12.05 14.99 -20.03
CA TRP A 362 -10.84 14.73 -19.26
C TRP A 362 -10.18 16.00 -18.68
N GLN A 363 -10.32 17.16 -19.34
CA GLN A 363 -9.68 18.42 -18.92
C GLN A 363 -10.18 18.93 -17.56
N PRO A 364 -11.50 19.19 -17.35
CA PRO A 364 -12.00 19.67 -16.06
C PRO A 364 -11.83 18.63 -14.96
N VAL A 365 -11.92 17.33 -15.27
CA VAL A 365 -11.73 16.26 -14.30
C VAL A 365 -10.28 16.21 -13.81
N LEU A 366 -9.30 16.28 -14.72
CA LEU A 366 -7.87 16.31 -14.33
C LEU A 366 -7.50 17.62 -13.61
N ALA A 367 -8.09 18.76 -14.01
CA ALA A 367 -7.90 20.02 -13.30
C ALA A 367 -8.41 19.93 -11.84
N ALA A 368 -9.61 19.36 -11.66
CA ALA A 368 -10.16 19.12 -10.33
C ALA A 368 -9.29 18.14 -9.51
N CYS A 369 -8.81 17.06 -10.12
CA CYS A 369 -7.89 16.11 -9.47
C CYS A 369 -6.58 16.79 -9.03
N ALA A 370 -5.97 17.60 -9.89
CA ALA A 370 -4.75 18.33 -9.56
C ALA A 370 -4.99 19.32 -8.41
N LEU A 371 -6.08 20.08 -8.48
CA LEU A 371 -6.46 21.04 -7.45
C LEU A 371 -6.67 20.36 -6.09
N VAL A 372 -7.39 19.26 -6.05
CA VAL A 372 -7.60 18.49 -4.81
C VAL A 372 -6.27 17.95 -4.25
N CYS A 373 -5.37 17.46 -5.10
CA CYS A 373 -4.07 16.97 -4.67
C CYS A 373 -3.19 18.08 -4.04
N PHE A 374 -3.36 19.35 -4.45
CA PHE A 374 -2.65 20.47 -3.80
C PHE A 374 -3.40 20.98 -2.56
N LEU A 375 -4.72 21.16 -2.65
CA LEU A 375 -5.50 21.79 -1.58
C LEU A 375 -5.71 20.88 -0.37
N ALA A 376 -5.90 19.58 -0.56
CA ALA A 376 -6.15 18.69 0.58
C ALA A 376 -4.95 18.59 1.54
N PRO A 377 -3.69 18.41 1.07
CA PRO A 377 -2.52 18.49 1.96
C PRO A 377 -2.32 19.89 2.55
N ALA A 378 -2.60 20.97 1.79
CA ALA A 378 -2.51 22.33 2.29
C ALA A 378 -3.52 22.58 3.41
N ALA A 379 -4.76 22.12 3.27
CA ALA A 379 -5.78 22.21 4.33
C ALA A 379 -5.37 21.38 5.57
N ALA A 380 -4.80 20.18 5.37
CA ALA A 380 -4.29 19.37 6.48
C ALA A 380 -3.13 20.06 7.23
N ALA A 381 -2.31 20.86 6.53
CA ALA A 381 -1.21 21.62 7.13
C ALA A 381 -1.68 22.75 8.04
N LEU A 382 -2.92 23.23 7.89
CA LEU A 382 -3.52 24.26 8.77
C LEU A 382 -3.84 23.72 10.17
N VAL A 383 -3.94 22.41 10.34
CA VAL A 383 -4.13 21.80 11.66
C VAL A 383 -2.82 21.95 12.46
N PRO A 384 -2.82 22.64 13.62
CA PRO A 384 -1.59 22.98 14.34
C PRO A 384 -0.70 21.79 14.68
N SER A 385 -1.31 20.65 15.06
CA SER A 385 -0.60 19.41 15.37
C SER A 385 0.03 18.74 14.14
N SER A 386 -0.36 19.14 12.93
CA SER A 386 0.22 18.62 11.67
C SER A 386 1.65 19.08 11.42
N ARG A 387 2.13 20.14 12.05
CA ARG A 387 3.50 20.65 11.87
C ARG A 387 4.55 19.57 12.15
N GLY A 388 4.39 18.83 13.25
CA GLY A 388 5.34 17.78 13.64
C GLY A 388 4.75 16.36 13.60
N PHE A 389 3.48 16.22 13.18
CA PHE A 389 2.72 15.00 13.38
C PHE A 389 2.81 14.53 14.85
N SER A 390 2.54 15.42 15.75
CA SER A 390 2.65 15.19 17.18
C SER A 390 1.43 15.71 17.93
N ARG A 391 1.12 15.11 19.05
CA ARG A 391 0.10 15.63 19.97
C ARG A 391 0.61 16.96 20.53
N GLN A 392 -0.15 18.03 20.37
CA GLN A 392 0.17 19.29 21.08
C GLN A 392 0.05 19.02 22.59
N GLU A 393 1.14 19.17 23.31
CA GLU A 393 1.05 19.38 24.75
C GLU A 393 0.20 20.63 24.98
N ARG A 394 -0.91 20.48 25.70
CA ARG A 394 -1.61 21.63 26.25
C ARG A 394 -0.61 22.33 27.18
N LYS A 395 -0.06 23.45 26.72
CA LYS A 395 0.60 24.40 27.61
C LYS A 395 -0.41 24.96 28.60
#